data_f7f794823c983bd8f398e90a91ca648e
#
_entry.id   f7f794823c983bd8f398e90a91ca648e
#
_cell.length_a   1.000
_cell.length_b   1.000
_cell.length_c   1.000
_cell.angle_alpha   90.00
_cell.angle_beta   90.00
_cell.angle_gamma   90.00
#
_symmetry.space_group_name_H-M   'P 1'
#
loop_
_entity.id
_entity.type
_entity.pdbx_description
1 polymer ?
#
loop_
_entity_poly.entity_id
_entity_poly.type
_entity_poly.pdbx_seq_one_letter_code
_entity_poly.pdbx_strand_id
1 'polypeptide(L)'
;EGNLILTEGLVLQEKKIWKEALGKEVIPNNNACALYFEETDLDRLLRKLEHSYPSVQYVNQLETFSWGQKVVRFYDPDGNLIEVRTPIV
;
A
#
# COMPACT_ATOMS: atom_id res chain seq x y z
N GLU A 1 3.48 6.80 19.75
CA GLU A 1 3.41 5.36 19.83
C GLU A 1 2.12 4.85 19.24
N GLY A 2 2.16 3.70 18.62
CA GLY A 2 1.03 3.19 17.87
C GLY A 2 0.91 3.81 16.49
N ASN A 3 1.74 4.78 16.16
CA ASN A 3 1.76 5.43 14.86
C ASN A 3 3.13 5.30 14.24
N LEU A 4 3.16 5.08 12.93
CA LEU A 4 4.39 5.02 12.17
C LEU A 4 4.38 6.13 11.13
N ILE A 5 5.32 7.06 11.24
CA ILE A 5 5.45 8.15 10.30
C ILE A 5 6.42 7.73 9.20
N LEU A 6 5.92 7.57 7.97
CA LEU A 6 6.73 7.11 6.85
C LEU A 6 7.39 8.27 6.11
N THR A 7 6.70 9.39 6.03
CA THR A 7 7.19 10.59 5.38
C THR A 7 6.36 11.76 5.86
N GLU A 8 6.78 12.96 5.55
CA GLU A 8 6.01 14.14 5.88
C GLU A 8 4.62 14.04 5.23
N GLY A 9 3.59 14.12 6.03
CA GLY A 9 2.20 14.04 5.57
C GLY A 9 1.62 12.63 5.48
N LEU A 10 2.44 11.60 5.71
CA LEU A 10 1.92 10.23 5.71
C LEU A 10 2.23 9.55 7.03
N VAL A 11 1.18 9.19 7.75
CA VAL A 11 1.28 8.52 9.05
C VAL A 11 0.40 7.27 9.04
N LEU A 12 0.96 6.14 9.46
CA LEU A 12 0.19 4.93 9.69
C LEU A 12 -0.24 4.92 11.15
N GLN A 13 -1.54 4.82 11.40
CA GLN A 13 -2.09 4.85 12.74
C GLN A 13 -2.57 3.47 13.17
N GLU A 14 -2.37 3.18 14.44
CA GLU A 14 -2.91 1.97 15.03
C GLU A 14 -4.42 2.00 14.98
N LYS A 15 -5.03 0.92 14.48
CA LYS A 15 -6.48 0.84 14.27
C LYS A 15 -7.28 1.18 15.53
N LYS A 16 -6.87 0.66 16.67
CA LYS A 16 -7.57 0.88 17.93
C LYS A 16 -7.61 2.37 18.31
N ILE A 17 -6.46 3.03 18.19
CA ILE A 17 -6.35 4.45 18.51
C ILE A 17 -7.20 5.27 17.54
N TRP A 18 -7.15 4.94 16.25
CA TRP A 18 -7.88 5.67 15.22
C TRP A 18 -9.40 5.49 15.39
N LYS A 19 -9.83 4.27 15.68
CA LYS A 19 -11.23 3.98 15.95
C LYS A 19 -11.76 4.81 17.12
N GLU A 20 -11.00 4.91 18.20
CA GLU A 20 -11.38 5.71 19.36
C GLU A 20 -11.44 7.20 19.01
N ALA A 21 -10.47 7.71 18.25
CA ALA A 21 -10.44 9.11 17.85
C ALA A 21 -11.61 9.49 16.97
N LEU A 22 -11.98 8.61 16.02
CA LEU A 22 -13.09 8.86 15.11
C LEU A 22 -14.47 8.60 15.74
N GLY A 23 -14.54 7.71 16.70
CA GLY A 23 -15.82 7.21 17.21
C GLY A 23 -16.57 6.36 16.20
N LYS A 24 -15.86 5.80 15.21
CA LYS A 24 -16.44 4.98 14.14
C LYS A 24 -15.61 3.74 13.90
N GLU A 25 -16.22 2.73 13.31
CA GLU A 25 -15.47 1.53 12.92
C GLU A 25 -14.53 1.82 11.78
N VAL A 26 -13.36 1.20 11.84
CA VAL A 26 -12.40 1.20 10.75
C VAL A 26 -12.71 0.02 9.84
N ILE A 27 -12.90 0.26 8.56
CA ILE A 27 -13.29 -0.75 7.59
C ILE A 27 -12.10 -1.09 6.70
N PRO A 28 -11.43 -2.24 6.93
CA PRO A 28 -10.34 -2.65 6.05
C PRO A 28 -10.90 -3.20 4.73
N ASN A 29 -10.06 -3.24 3.71
CA ASN A 29 -10.38 -3.80 2.39
C ASN A 29 -11.60 -3.18 1.71
N ASN A 30 -11.92 -1.93 2.03
CA ASN A 30 -13.11 -1.29 1.46
C ASN A 30 -12.89 -0.75 0.06
N ASN A 31 -11.63 -0.61 -0.38
CA ASN A 31 -11.25 -0.15 -1.73
C ASN A 31 -11.73 1.27 -2.08
N ALA A 32 -12.20 2.02 -1.09
CA ALA A 32 -12.68 3.38 -1.32
C ALA A 32 -11.54 4.36 -1.60
N CYS A 33 -10.33 3.99 -1.22
CA CYS A 33 -9.14 4.83 -1.36
C CYS A 33 -7.93 3.93 -1.55
N ALA A 34 -6.95 4.40 -2.31
CA ALA A 34 -5.67 3.72 -2.45
C ALA A 34 -4.56 4.69 -2.11
N LEU A 35 -3.52 4.20 -1.43
CA LEU A 35 -2.29 4.95 -1.24
C LEU A 35 -1.42 4.70 -2.46
N TYR A 36 -1.02 5.77 -3.12
CA TYR A 36 -0.24 5.69 -4.34
C TYR A 36 1.22 6.06 -4.06
N PHE A 37 2.12 5.24 -4.55
CA PHE A 37 3.56 5.48 -4.46
C PHE A 37 4.21 5.27 -5.82
N GLU A 38 5.30 5.98 -6.07
CA GLU A 38 6.14 5.75 -7.24
C GLU A 38 7.41 5.04 -6.83
N GLU A 39 7.83 4.07 -7.64
CA GLU A 39 9.06 3.33 -7.44
C GLU A 39 9.67 2.99 -8.79
N THR A 40 10.93 3.37 -8.97
CA THR A 40 11.62 3.14 -10.24
C THR A 40 11.93 1.66 -10.47
N ASP A 41 12.11 0.89 -9.41
CA ASP A 41 12.48 -0.53 -9.49
C ASP A 41 11.42 -1.40 -8.81
N LEU A 42 10.32 -1.66 -9.52
CA LEU A 42 9.23 -2.48 -9.00
C LEU A 42 9.65 -3.94 -8.79
N ASP A 43 10.57 -4.45 -9.59
CA ASP A 43 11.05 -5.82 -9.41
C ASP A 43 11.72 -5.98 -8.05
N ARG A 44 12.50 -4.97 -7.65
CA ARG A 44 13.14 -4.95 -6.34
C ARG A 44 12.10 -4.88 -5.22
N LEU A 45 11.06 -4.05 -5.38
CA LEU A 45 9.99 -3.96 -4.41
C LEU A 45 9.28 -5.30 -4.25
N LEU A 46 8.97 -5.98 -5.36
CA LEU A 46 8.31 -7.27 -5.31
C LEU A 46 9.17 -8.32 -4.60
N ARG A 47 10.47 -8.32 -4.84
CA ARG A 47 11.39 -9.23 -4.13
C ARG A 47 11.39 -8.94 -2.63
N LYS A 48 11.36 -7.68 -2.25
CA LYS A 48 11.29 -7.28 -0.83
C LYS A 48 9.99 -7.74 -0.19
N LEU A 49 8.87 -7.57 -0.88
CA LEU A 49 7.57 -8.01 -0.38
C LEU A 49 7.54 -9.51 -0.18
N GLU A 50 8.03 -10.27 -1.15
CA GLU A 50 8.05 -11.73 -1.05
C GLU A 50 8.95 -12.22 0.10
N HIS A 51 10.06 -11.52 0.32
CA HIS A 51 10.99 -11.88 1.40
C HIS A 51 10.43 -11.52 2.77
N SER A 52 9.88 -10.31 2.92
CA SER A 52 9.45 -9.79 4.22
C SER A 52 7.98 -10.08 4.53
N TYR A 53 7.16 -10.25 3.50
CA TYR A 53 5.71 -10.44 3.63
C TYR A 53 5.22 -11.47 2.63
N PRO A 54 5.63 -12.75 2.76
CA PRO A 54 5.22 -13.77 1.79
C PRO A 54 3.72 -13.98 1.73
N SER A 55 2.97 -13.55 2.75
CA SER A 55 1.51 -13.68 2.79
C SER A 55 0.78 -12.47 2.21
N VAL A 56 1.49 -11.55 1.55
CA VAL A 56 0.85 -10.36 0.97
C VAL A 56 -0.25 -10.76 -0.02
N GLN A 57 -1.39 -10.06 0.09
CA GLN A 57 -2.53 -10.30 -0.79
C GLN A 57 -2.48 -9.30 -1.94
N TYR A 58 -2.26 -9.80 -3.15
CA TYR A 58 -2.22 -8.96 -4.35
C TYR A 58 -3.61 -8.77 -4.91
N VAL A 59 -3.91 -7.55 -5.34
CA VAL A 59 -5.05 -7.28 -6.22
C VAL A 59 -4.63 -7.65 -7.64
N ASN A 60 -3.45 -7.18 -8.06
CA ASN A 60 -2.78 -7.64 -9.25
C ASN A 60 -1.28 -7.63 -9.00
N GLN A 61 -0.58 -8.62 -9.53
CA GLN A 61 0.86 -8.60 -9.52
C GLN A 61 1.35 -7.68 -10.63
N LEU A 62 2.62 -7.73 -10.96
CA LEU A 62 3.20 -6.78 -11.91
C LEU A 62 2.44 -6.78 -13.24
N GLU A 63 1.95 -5.62 -13.63
CA GLU A 63 1.22 -5.40 -14.86
C GLU A 63 1.88 -4.23 -15.60
N THR A 64 1.97 -4.33 -16.92
CA THR A 64 2.58 -3.27 -17.73
C THR A 64 1.51 -2.65 -18.62
N PHE A 65 1.35 -1.33 -18.50
CA PHE A 65 0.45 -0.59 -19.37
C PHE A 65 1.06 -0.42 -20.77
N SER A 66 0.20 -0.12 -21.73
CA SER A 66 0.63 0.04 -23.13
C SER A 66 1.65 1.16 -23.33
N TRP A 67 1.68 2.14 -22.44
CA TRP A 67 2.66 3.24 -22.49
C TRP A 67 3.95 2.93 -21.72
N GLY A 68 4.12 1.70 -21.24
CA GLY A 68 5.37 1.22 -20.61
C GLY A 68 5.42 1.35 -19.10
N GLN A 69 4.49 2.05 -18.49
CA GLN A 69 4.43 2.17 -17.04
C GLN A 69 3.99 0.83 -16.43
N LYS A 70 4.67 0.44 -15.34
CA LYS A 70 4.33 -0.78 -14.62
C LYS A 70 3.59 -0.44 -13.34
N VAL A 71 2.71 -1.34 -12.91
CA VAL A 71 1.92 -1.16 -11.70
C VAL A 71 1.77 -2.47 -10.96
N VAL A 72 1.77 -2.39 -9.63
CA VAL A 72 1.39 -3.48 -8.74
C VAL A 72 0.42 -2.94 -7.71
N ARG A 73 -0.60 -3.74 -7.38
CA ARG A 73 -1.57 -3.39 -6.34
C ARG A 73 -1.68 -4.53 -5.36
N PHE A 74 -1.69 -4.18 -4.09
CA PHE A 74 -1.78 -5.18 -3.02
C PHE A 74 -2.39 -4.54 -1.79
N TYR A 75 -2.76 -5.37 -0.82
CA TYR A 75 -3.20 -4.89 0.48
C TYR A 75 -2.05 -4.97 1.47
N ASP A 76 -1.92 -3.94 2.31
CA ASP A 76 -1.00 -4.02 3.44
C ASP A 76 -1.60 -4.95 4.51
N PRO A 77 -0.86 -5.27 5.60
CA PRO A 77 -1.38 -6.16 6.63
C PRO A 77 -2.68 -5.69 7.28
N ASP A 78 -2.96 -4.41 7.24
CA ASP A 78 -4.17 -3.84 7.82
C ASP A 78 -5.33 -3.70 6.83
N GLY A 79 -5.15 -4.16 5.60
CA GLY A 79 -6.20 -4.15 4.59
C GLY A 79 -6.32 -2.84 3.83
N ASN A 80 -5.29 -1.99 3.85
CA ASN A 80 -5.26 -0.77 3.06
C ASN A 80 -4.80 -1.09 1.64
N LEU A 81 -5.50 -0.55 0.66
CA LEU A 81 -5.12 -0.75 -0.73
C LEU A 81 -3.92 0.11 -1.08
N ILE A 82 -2.89 -0.54 -1.58
CA ILE A 82 -1.64 0.12 -1.97
C ILE A 82 -1.46 -0.05 -3.47
N GLU A 83 -1.16 1.05 -4.15
CA GLU A 83 -0.82 1.02 -5.56
C GLU A 83 0.57 1.61 -5.74
N VAL A 84 1.46 0.86 -6.37
CA VAL A 84 2.82 1.34 -6.65
C VAL A 84 3.05 1.27 -8.16
N ARG A 85 3.48 2.38 -8.73
CA ARG A 85 3.74 2.47 -10.17
C ARG A 85 5.15 2.97 -10.41
N THR A 86 5.69 2.58 -11.57
CA THR A 86 6.90 3.26 -12.06
C THR A 86 6.52 4.67 -12.50
N PRO A 87 7.46 5.64 -12.39
CA PRO A 87 7.19 6.99 -12.89
C PRO A 87 6.88 6.99 -14.39
N ILE A 88 6.10 7.93 -14.82
CA ILE A 88 5.88 8.18 -16.25
C ILE A 88 7.10 8.94 -16.77
N VAL A 89 7.70 8.40 -17.80
CA VAL A 89 8.94 8.97 -18.35
C VAL A 89 8.63 9.69 -19.66
#